data_c229a9e0bf660ea85f667c12a50e7a70
#
_entry.id   c229a9e0bf660ea85f667c12a50e7a70
#
_cell.length_a   1.000
_cell.length_b   1.000
_cell.length_c   1.000
_cell.angle_alpha   90.00
_cell.angle_beta   90.00
_cell.angle_gamma   90.00
#
_symmetry.space_group_name_H-M   'P 1'
#
loop_
_entity.id
_entity.type
_entity.pdbx_description
1 polymer ?
#
loop_
_entity_poly.entity_id
_entity_poly.type
_entity_poly.pdbx_seq_one_letter_code
_entity_poly.pdbx_strand_id
1 'polypeptide(L)'
;FCMVLQDTWLFDGTIRENVVYSKQNVTDEEVVRACKAVGLHHFVKTLPRGYDTVLDDKANLSAGQKQLVTIARAMIENAPMLILDEATSSVDTRTEELIQNAMDKLTVGRTSFIIAHRLSTIRNADLILVMKDGDIIEKGNHEQLLAQGGFYAELYNSQFEQA
;
A
#
# COMPACT_ATOMS: atom_id res chain seq x y z
N PHE A 1 -7.99 12.25 5.07
CA PHE A 1 -7.55 10.86 4.89
C PHE A 1 -7.00 10.66 3.49
N CYS A 2 -6.15 9.65 3.31
CA CYS A 2 -5.64 9.23 2.01
C CYS A 2 -5.94 7.75 1.80
N MET A 3 -6.19 7.36 0.55
CA MET A 3 -6.48 5.97 0.17
C MET A 3 -5.42 5.45 -0.79
N VAL A 4 -4.96 4.23 -0.54
CA VAL A 4 -4.16 3.44 -1.47
C VAL A 4 -4.97 2.20 -1.78
N LEU A 5 -5.53 2.15 -2.99
CA LEU A 5 -6.42 1.08 -3.43
C LEU A 5 -5.66 0.03 -4.26
N GLN A 6 -6.22 -1.17 -4.33
CA GLN A 6 -5.73 -2.24 -5.18
C GLN A 6 -5.69 -1.83 -6.65
N ASP A 7 -6.78 -1.25 -7.14
CA ASP A 7 -6.85 -0.71 -8.49
C ASP A 7 -6.14 0.63 -8.55
N THR A 8 -4.89 0.58 -8.99
CA THR A 8 -4.05 1.76 -9.10
C THR A 8 -4.47 2.63 -10.27
N TRP A 9 -4.97 3.83 -9.98
CA TRP A 9 -5.28 4.82 -11.01
C TRP A 9 -4.16 5.85 -11.15
N LEU A 10 -3.65 5.98 -12.37
CA LEU A 10 -2.73 7.02 -12.79
C LEU A 10 -3.36 7.76 -13.96
N PHE A 11 -3.19 9.09 -13.98
CA PHE A 11 -3.68 9.92 -15.08
C PHE A 11 -2.58 10.17 -16.12
N ASP A 12 -2.99 10.57 -17.32
CA ASP A 12 -2.07 10.98 -18.39
C ASP A 12 -1.29 12.23 -17.97
N GLY A 13 -0.01 12.02 -17.69
CA GLY A 13 0.87 13.05 -17.15
C GLY A 13 2.22 12.45 -16.77
N THR A 14 3.13 13.26 -16.31
CA THR A 14 4.46 12.80 -15.90
C THR A 14 4.41 11.97 -14.59
N ILE A 15 5.47 11.19 -14.33
CA ILE A 15 5.63 10.51 -13.04
C ILE A 15 5.58 11.54 -11.90
N ARG A 16 6.25 12.68 -12.08
CA ARG A 16 6.25 13.77 -11.10
C ARG A 16 4.83 14.25 -10.80
N GLU A 17 4.05 14.57 -11.83
CA GLU A 17 2.66 15.00 -11.67
C GLU A 17 1.79 13.95 -10.99
N ASN A 18 1.95 12.69 -11.35
CA ASN A 18 1.23 11.59 -10.71
C ASN A 18 1.59 11.41 -9.23
N VAL A 19 2.84 11.64 -8.82
CA VAL A 19 3.26 11.58 -7.42
C VAL A 19 2.77 12.80 -6.62
N VAL A 20 2.86 14.00 -7.20
CA VAL A 20 2.40 15.25 -6.57
C VAL A 20 0.88 15.29 -6.49
N TYR A 21 0.21 14.85 -7.55
CA TYR A 21 -1.25 14.81 -7.72
C TYR A 21 -1.90 16.17 -7.45
N SER A 22 -2.63 16.32 -6.34
CA SER A 22 -3.38 17.53 -6.01
C SER A 22 -2.66 18.45 -5.01
N LYS A 23 -1.54 18.02 -4.44
CA LYS A 23 -0.84 18.79 -3.42
C LYS A 23 -0.08 19.96 -4.03
N GLN A 24 -0.27 21.15 -3.46
CA GLN A 24 0.40 22.36 -3.92
C GLN A 24 1.76 22.55 -3.26
N ASN A 25 2.66 23.30 -3.92
CA ASN A 25 3.97 23.71 -3.41
C ASN A 25 4.90 22.55 -3.03
N VAL A 26 4.81 21.41 -3.73
CA VAL A 26 5.71 20.26 -3.56
C VAL A 26 6.99 20.50 -4.34
N THR A 27 8.13 20.43 -3.66
CA THR A 27 9.45 20.57 -4.28
C THR A 27 9.90 19.28 -4.96
N ASP A 28 10.86 19.39 -5.88
CA ASP A 28 11.43 18.21 -6.55
C ASP A 28 12.18 17.31 -5.56
N GLU A 29 12.80 17.90 -4.52
CA GLU A 29 13.47 17.16 -3.45
C GLU A 29 12.47 16.31 -2.65
N GLU A 30 11.25 16.82 -2.40
CA GLU A 30 10.19 16.06 -1.72
C GLU A 30 9.71 14.89 -2.57
N VAL A 31 9.53 15.09 -3.88
CA VAL A 31 9.18 14.03 -4.83
C VAL A 31 10.26 12.95 -4.85
N VAL A 32 11.53 13.35 -4.98
CA VAL A 32 12.67 12.41 -4.97
C VAL A 32 12.75 11.65 -3.64
N ARG A 33 12.54 12.33 -2.51
CA ARG A 33 12.54 11.71 -1.18
C ARG A 33 11.42 10.67 -1.04
N ALA A 34 10.20 11.00 -1.44
CA ALA A 34 9.08 10.06 -1.43
C ALA A 34 9.35 8.84 -2.31
N CYS A 35 9.83 9.06 -3.54
CA CYS A 35 10.16 7.96 -4.46
C CYS A 35 11.33 7.10 -3.96
N LYS A 36 12.32 7.67 -3.27
CA LYS A 36 13.38 6.90 -2.61
C LYS A 36 12.83 6.05 -1.47
N ALA A 37 11.94 6.61 -0.67
CA ALA A 37 11.35 5.91 0.48
C ALA A 37 10.58 4.66 0.07
N VAL A 38 9.89 4.70 -1.08
CA VAL A 38 9.14 3.55 -1.64
C VAL A 38 9.96 2.66 -2.58
N GLY A 39 11.25 2.97 -2.82
CA GLY A 39 12.10 2.18 -3.71
C GLY A 39 11.90 2.44 -5.22
N LEU A 40 11.08 3.42 -5.60
CA LEU A 40 10.78 3.73 -7.01
C LEU A 40 11.88 4.54 -7.70
N HIS A 41 12.68 5.32 -6.95
CA HIS A 41 13.66 6.27 -7.48
C HIS A 41 14.66 5.64 -8.45
N HIS A 42 15.19 4.45 -8.13
CA HIS A 42 16.17 3.78 -8.98
C HIS A 42 15.57 3.48 -10.36
N PHE A 43 14.36 2.93 -10.39
CA PHE A 43 13.65 2.67 -11.65
C PHE A 43 13.43 3.96 -12.44
N VAL A 44 12.93 5.03 -11.81
CA VAL A 44 12.70 6.31 -12.48
C VAL A 44 13.99 6.84 -13.13
N LYS A 45 15.15 6.69 -12.47
CA LYS A 45 16.45 7.09 -13.02
C LYS A 45 16.92 6.26 -14.23
N THR A 46 16.36 5.09 -14.47
CA THR A 46 16.64 4.31 -15.68
C THR A 46 15.86 4.79 -16.90
N LEU A 47 14.83 5.58 -16.70
CA LEU A 47 14.01 6.11 -17.77
C LEU A 47 14.70 7.30 -18.46
N PRO A 48 14.59 7.44 -19.79
CA PRO A 48 15.28 8.50 -20.54
C PRO A 48 14.94 9.93 -20.09
N ARG A 49 13.70 10.15 -19.61
CA ARG A 49 13.20 11.44 -19.14
C ARG A 49 13.07 11.50 -17.60
N GLY A 50 13.49 10.44 -16.88
CA GLY A 50 13.41 10.39 -15.43
C GLY A 50 11.99 10.69 -14.93
N TYR A 51 11.86 11.64 -14.01
CA TYR A 51 10.58 12.07 -13.44
C TYR A 51 9.64 12.77 -14.43
N ASP A 52 10.16 13.29 -15.54
CA ASP A 52 9.40 13.92 -16.62
C ASP A 52 8.92 12.90 -17.67
N THR A 53 9.07 11.61 -17.39
CA THR A 53 8.51 10.54 -18.22
C THR A 53 7.01 10.60 -18.15
N VAL A 54 6.35 10.75 -19.29
CA VAL A 54 4.89 10.79 -19.40
C VAL A 54 4.34 9.38 -19.27
N LEU A 55 3.37 9.20 -18.41
CA LEU A 55 2.58 7.99 -18.25
C LEU A 55 1.34 8.13 -19.13
N ASP A 56 1.34 7.45 -20.25
CA ASP A 56 0.22 7.33 -21.18
C ASP A 56 -0.14 5.83 -21.31
N ASP A 57 -1.12 5.51 -22.13
CA ASP A 57 -1.52 4.13 -22.41
C ASP A 57 -0.38 3.25 -22.95
N LYS A 58 0.72 3.86 -23.40
CA LYS A 58 1.92 3.19 -23.93
C LYS A 58 3.03 3.07 -22.87
N ALA A 59 2.93 3.76 -21.76
CA ALA A 59 3.91 3.71 -20.69
C ALA A 59 3.85 2.35 -19.98
N ASN A 60 4.83 1.51 -20.22
CA ASN A 60 4.95 0.16 -19.68
C ASN A 60 5.40 0.15 -18.21
N LEU A 61 4.58 0.71 -17.29
CA LEU A 61 4.76 0.47 -15.87
C LEU A 61 4.15 -0.88 -15.51
N SER A 62 4.89 -1.70 -14.76
CA SER A 62 4.33 -2.90 -14.16
C SER A 62 3.25 -2.53 -13.11
N ALA A 63 2.37 -3.47 -12.79
CA ALA A 63 1.36 -3.29 -11.74
C ALA A 63 1.99 -2.83 -10.41
N GLY A 64 3.11 -3.43 -10.01
CA GLY A 64 3.84 -3.06 -8.81
C GLY A 64 4.45 -1.66 -8.89
N GLN A 65 4.99 -1.23 -10.04
CA GLN A 65 5.50 0.13 -10.22
C GLN A 65 4.37 1.17 -10.13
N LYS A 66 3.22 0.89 -10.71
CA LYS A 66 2.01 1.74 -10.56
C LYS A 66 1.62 1.87 -9.09
N GLN A 67 1.64 0.77 -8.34
CA GLN A 67 1.33 0.78 -6.92
C GLN A 67 2.36 1.59 -6.12
N LEU A 68 3.65 1.48 -6.41
CA LEU A 68 4.68 2.32 -5.78
C LEU A 68 4.50 3.82 -6.06
N VAL A 69 4.01 4.21 -7.25
CA VAL A 69 3.65 5.60 -7.56
C VAL A 69 2.50 6.08 -6.66
N THR A 70 1.45 5.26 -6.47
CA THR A 70 0.33 5.64 -5.60
C THR A 70 0.72 5.70 -4.12
N ILE A 71 1.63 4.84 -3.66
CA ILE A 71 2.17 4.92 -2.30
C ILE A 71 3.04 6.18 -2.12
N ALA A 72 3.88 6.53 -3.11
CA ALA A 72 4.65 7.78 -3.09
C ALA A 72 3.74 9.01 -3.05
N ARG A 73 2.61 8.99 -3.79
CA ARG A 73 1.55 10.02 -3.71
C ARG A 73 0.99 10.13 -2.29
N ALA A 74 0.68 9.02 -1.64
CA ALA A 74 0.18 9.01 -0.27
C ALA A 74 1.21 9.54 0.74
N MET A 75 2.51 9.31 0.51
CA MET A 75 3.59 9.91 1.32
C MET A 75 3.66 11.42 1.16
N ILE A 76 3.51 11.94 -0.06
CA ILE A 76 3.47 13.38 -0.35
C ILE A 76 2.24 14.01 0.30
N GLU A 77 1.06 13.38 0.20
CA GLU A 77 -0.18 13.87 0.82
C GLU A 77 -0.05 13.98 2.33
N ASN A 78 0.64 13.06 2.95
CA ASN A 78 0.96 13.06 4.39
C ASN A 78 -0.28 13.19 5.29
N ALA A 79 -1.36 12.49 4.94
CA ALA A 79 -2.60 12.49 5.71
C ALA A 79 -2.44 11.73 7.03
N PRO A 80 -3.10 12.18 8.13
CA PRO A 80 -3.02 11.52 9.44
C PRO A 80 -3.79 10.20 9.51
N MET A 81 -4.71 9.95 8.56
CA MET A 81 -5.50 8.72 8.47
C MET A 81 -5.34 8.11 7.09
N LEU A 82 -5.14 6.81 7.05
CA LEU A 82 -4.95 6.02 5.83
C LEU A 82 -6.03 4.94 5.70
N ILE A 83 -6.42 4.67 4.47
CA ILE A 83 -7.19 3.48 4.07
C ILE A 83 -6.35 2.76 3.03
N LEU A 84 -5.94 1.54 3.35
CA LEU A 84 -5.03 0.74 2.53
C LEU A 84 -5.72 -0.55 2.12
N ASP A 85 -5.74 -0.83 0.81
CA ASP A 85 -6.22 -2.11 0.28
C ASP A 85 -5.01 -2.92 -0.20
N GLU A 86 -4.71 -4.00 0.52
CA GLU A 86 -3.49 -4.78 0.39
C GLU A 86 -3.68 -5.92 -0.63
N ALA A 87 -3.80 -5.61 -1.90
CA ALA A 87 -3.85 -6.65 -2.93
C ALA A 87 -2.61 -6.63 -3.83
N THR A 88 -1.83 -7.71 -3.78
CA THR A 88 -0.57 -7.86 -4.52
C THR A 88 -0.57 -9.11 -5.41
N SER A 89 -1.73 -9.65 -5.75
CA SER A 89 -1.89 -10.94 -6.43
C SER A 89 -1.25 -11.06 -7.83
N SER A 90 -0.72 -9.96 -8.39
CA SER A 90 -0.18 -9.91 -9.76
C SER A 90 1.24 -9.35 -9.83
N VAL A 91 1.99 -9.38 -8.73
CA VAL A 91 3.31 -8.75 -8.62
C VAL A 91 4.37 -9.79 -8.28
N ASP A 92 5.57 -9.68 -8.86
CA ASP A 92 6.70 -10.55 -8.51
C ASP A 92 7.16 -10.35 -7.06
N THR A 93 7.74 -11.38 -6.46
CA THR A 93 8.13 -11.41 -5.03
C THR A 93 9.01 -10.23 -4.62
N ARG A 94 9.96 -9.81 -5.46
CA ARG A 94 10.85 -8.70 -5.13
C ARG A 94 10.13 -7.38 -5.08
N THR A 95 9.26 -7.13 -6.05
CA THR A 95 8.44 -5.91 -6.08
C THR A 95 7.40 -5.93 -4.96
N GLU A 96 6.89 -7.11 -4.61
CA GLU A 96 6.00 -7.30 -3.47
C GLU A 96 6.66 -6.89 -2.15
N GLU A 97 7.91 -7.29 -1.91
CA GLU A 97 8.69 -6.86 -0.75
C GLU A 97 8.89 -5.34 -0.71
N LEU A 98 9.14 -4.71 -1.86
CA LEU A 98 9.26 -3.26 -1.95
C LEU A 98 7.95 -2.55 -1.59
N ILE A 99 6.82 -3.06 -2.09
CA ILE A 99 5.49 -2.53 -1.77
C ILE A 99 5.22 -2.65 -0.27
N GLN A 100 5.49 -3.83 0.33
CA GLN A 100 5.28 -4.04 1.76
C GLN A 100 6.12 -3.08 2.59
N ASN A 101 7.41 -2.98 2.31
CA ASN A 101 8.30 -2.04 2.99
C ASN A 101 7.86 -0.57 2.84
N ALA A 102 7.28 -0.21 1.69
CA ALA A 102 6.74 1.12 1.44
C ALA A 102 5.46 1.37 2.26
N MET A 103 4.57 0.37 2.34
CA MET A 103 3.35 0.43 3.15
C MET A 103 3.67 0.53 4.64
N ASP A 104 4.61 -0.27 5.15
CA ASP A 104 5.04 -0.23 6.55
C ASP A 104 5.57 1.17 6.92
N LYS A 105 6.39 1.78 6.05
CA LYS A 105 6.85 3.15 6.25
C LYS A 105 5.73 4.18 6.20
N LEU A 106 4.73 3.96 5.34
CA LEU A 106 3.60 4.87 5.20
C LEU A 106 2.72 4.88 6.44
N THR A 107 2.58 3.75 7.14
CA THR A 107 1.70 3.61 8.32
C THR A 107 2.29 4.18 9.60
N VAL A 108 3.61 4.36 9.68
CA VAL A 108 4.28 4.85 10.89
C VAL A 108 3.71 6.19 11.38
N GLY A 109 3.24 6.22 12.62
CA GLY A 109 2.70 7.42 13.27
C GLY A 109 1.32 7.87 12.76
N ARG A 110 0.59 6.99 12.07
CA ARG A 110 -0.73 7.29 11.50
C ARG A 110 -1.76 6.24 11.89
N THR A 111 -3.01 6.66 11.93
CA THR A 111 -4.13 5.72 12.05
C THR A 111 -4.40 5.10 10.68
N SER A 112 -4.27 3.78 10.59
CA SER A 112 -4.40 3.06 9.32
C SER A 112 -5.50 2.01 9.41
N PHE A 113 -6.43 2.04 8.45
CA PHE A 113 -7.40 0.98 8.19
C PHE A 113 -6.87 0.16 7.02
N ILE A 114 -6.58 -1.11 7.27
CA ILE A 114 -5.96 -1.99 6.27
C ILE A 114 -6.91 -3.14 5.97
N ILE A 115 -7.27 -3.31 4.70
CA ILE A 115 -7.90 -4.53 4.22
C ILE A 115 -6.76 -5.51 3.96
N ALA A 116 -6.55 -6.40 4.94
CA ALA A 116 -5.38 -7.24 4.98
C ALA A 116 -5.61 -8.57 4.24
N HIS A 117 -4.68 -8.92 3.38
CA HIS A 117 -4.61 -10.21 2.69
C HIS A 117 -3.37 -11.02 3.12
N ARG A 118 -2.54 -10.47 4.00
CA ARG A 118 -1.30 -11.09 4.48
C ARG A 118 -1.35 -11.38 5.95
N LEU A 119 -0.82 -12.54 6.31
CA LEU A 119 -0.72 -12.99 7.69
C LEU A 119 0.07 -12.02 8.57
N SER A 120 1.20 -11.48 8.08
CA SER A 120 2.03 -10.52 8.83
C SER A 120 1.26 -9.25 9.18
N THR A 121 0.51 -8.70 8.24
CA THR A 121 -0.32 -7.51 8.47
C THR A 121 -1.38 -7.78 9.51
N ILE A 122 -2.07 -8.92 9.43
CA ILE A 122 -3.11 -9.31 10.38
C ILE A 122 -2.52 -9.49 11.79
N ARG A 123 -1.39 -10.20 11.92
CA ARG A 123 -0.77 -10.49 13.23
C ARG A 123 -0.26 -9.24 13.93
N ASN A 124 0.22 -8.25 13.17
CA ASN A 124 0.83 -7.04 13.72
C ASN A 124 -0.18 -5.89 13.90
N ALA A 125 -1.46 -6.10 13.57
CA ALA A 125 -2.49 -5.10 13.76
C ALA A 125 -2.79 -4.89 15.26
N ASP A 126 -2.93 -3.62 15.67
CA ASP A 126 -3.34 -3.26 17.03
C ASP A 126 -4.78 -3.72 17.32
N LEU A 127 -5.63 -3.68 16.31
CA LEU A 127 -7.02 -4.11 16.36
C LEU A 127 -7.43 -4.78 15.05
N ILE A 128 -7.97 -5.98 15.15
CA ILE A 128 -8.56 -6.72 14.04
C ILE A 128 -10.08 -6.65 14.17
N LEU A 129 -10.75 -6.30 13.09
CA LEU A 129 -12.19 -6.33 12.95
C LEU A 129 -12.55 -7.48 12.00
N VAL A 130 -13.21 -8.49 12.51
CA VAL A 130 -13.66 -9.65 11.71
C VAL A 130 -15.06 -9.39 11.23
N MET A 131 -15.23 -9.36 9.91
CA MET A 131 -16.51 -9.04 9.27
C MET A 131 -17.13 -10.30 8.63
N LYS A 132 -18.43 -10.45 8.78
CA LYS A 132 -19.24 -11.47 8.12
C LYS A 132 -20.60 -10.90 7.79
N ASP A 133 -21.05 -11.11 6.56
CA ASP A 133 -22.37 -10.67 6.06
C ASP A 133 -22.67 -9.16 6.29
N GLY A 134 -21.61 -8.33 6.29
CA GLY A 134 -21.70 -6.87 6.50
C GLY A 134 -21.57 -6.43 7.96
N ASP A 135 -21.58 -7.34 8.92
CA ASP A 135 -21.47 -7.06 10.34
C ASP A 135 -20.09 -7.39 10.91
N ILE A 136 -19.68 -6.64 11.94
CA ILE A 136 -18.50 -6.95 12.74
C ILE A 136 -18.89 -8.00 13.79
N ILE A 137 -18.43 -9.24 13.58
CA ILE A 137 -18.76 -10.38 14.46
C ILE A 137 -17.74 -10.60 15.58
N GLU A 138 -16.49 -10.23 15.36
CA GLU A 138 -15.41 -10.32 16.34
C GLU A 138 -14.49 -9.12 16.26
N LYS A 139 -13.88 -8.75 17.40
CA LYS A 139 -12.88 -7.68 17.48
C LYS A 139 -11.85 -7.99 18.55
N GLY A 140 -10.59 -7.69 18.30
CA GLY A 140 -9.49 -7.91 19.22
C GLY A 140 -8.14 -7.89 18.51
N ASN A 141 -7.07 -8.14 19.21
CA ASN A 141 -5.78 -8.42 18.59
C ASN A 141 -5.68 -9.91 18.20
N HIS A 142 -4.61 -10.26 17.49
CA HIS A 142 -4.38 -11.62 17.01
C HIS A 142 -4.47 -12.68 18.11
N GLU A 143 -3.79 -12.47 19.23
CA GLU A 143 -3.74 -13.44 20.34
C GLU A 143 -5.10 -13.63 21.01
N GLN A 144 -5.82 -12.52 21.22
CA GLN A 144 -7.16 -12.54 21.81
C GLN A 144 -8.15 -13.31 20.94
N LEU A 145 -8.13 -13.06 19.62
CA LEU A 145 -9.06 -13.71 18.69
C LEU A 145 -8.74 -15.18 18.50
N LEU A 146 -7.46 -15.59 18.51
CA LEU A 146 -7.10 -17.01 18.51
C LEU A 146 -7.56 -17.72 19.79
N ALA A 147 -7.37 -17.09 20.96
CA ALA A 147 -7.78 -17.66 22.23
C ALA A 147 -9.31 -17.80 22.37
N GLN A 148 -10.09 -16.97 21.68
CA GLN A 148 -11.56 -17.08 21.63
C GLN A 148 -12.03 -18.33 20.86
N GLY A 149 -11.20 -18.87 19.93
CA GLY A 149 -11.57 -20.04 19.12
C GLY A 149 -12.78 -19.83 18.23
N GLY A 150 -13.05 -18.57 17.83
CA GLY A 150 -14.18 -18.20 17.01
C GLY A 150 -13.86 -18.21 15.50
N PHE A 151 -14.65 -17.47 14.73
CA PHE A 151 -14.54 -17.42 13.26
C PHE A 151 -13.16 -17.00 12.77
N TYR A 152 -12.51 -16.05 13.47
CA TYR A 152 -11.13 -15.66 13.16
C TYR A 152 -10.16 -16.84 13.28
N ALA A 153 -10.23 -17.60 14.38
CA ALA A 153 -9.36 -18.74 14.60
C ALA A 153 -9.57 -19.84 13.55
N GLU A 154 -10.82 -20.10 13.15
CA GLU A 154 -11.14 -21.04 12.08
C GLU A 154 -10.53 -20.60 10.74
N LEU A 155 -10.69 -19.33 10.36
CA LEU A 155 -10.10 -18.78 9.14
C LEU A 155 -8.58 -18.83 9.18
N TYR A 156 -7.98 -18.44 10.30
CA TYR A 156 -6.54 -18.44 10.48
C TYR A 156 -5.96 -19.85 10.29
N ASN A 157 -6.49 -20.85 10.99
CA ASN A 157 -6.01 -22.23 10.92
C ASN A 157 -6.24 -22.83 9.52
N SER A 158 -7.34 -22.52 8.86
CA SER A 158 -7.64 -23.03 7.52
C SER A 158 -6.73 -22.46 6.42
N GLN A 159 -6.28 -21.22 6.56
CA GLN A 159 -5.52 -20.51 5.52
C GLN A 159 -4.00 -20.52 5.76
N PHE A 160 -3.55 -20.57 7.02
CA PHE A 160 -2.18 -20.27 7.41
C PHE A 160 -1.45 -21.37 8.18
N GLU A 161 -2.12 -22.40 8.69
CA GLU A 161 -1.48 -23.55 9.34
C GLU A 161 -1.14 -24.70 8.37
N GLN A 162 -1.54 -24.60 7.10
CA GLN A 162 -1.26 -25.62 6.08
C GLN A 162 -0.05 -25.27 5.19
N ALA A 163 0.77 -24.27 5.55
CA ALA A 163 1.96 -23.85 4.80
C ALA A 163 3.25 -24.23 5.54
#